data_b923b959367d826958c1a12b0694e02a
#
_entry.id   b923b959367d826958c1a12b0694e02a
#
_cell.length_a   1.000
_cell.length_b   1.000
_cell.length_c   1.000
_cell.angle_alpha   90.00
_cell.angle_beta   90.00
_cell.angle_gamma   90.00
#
_symmetry.space_group_name_H-M   'P 1'
#
loop_
_entity.id
_entity.type
_entity.pdbx_description
1 polymer ?
#
loop_
_entity_poly.entity_id
_entity_poly.type
_entity_poly.pdbx_seq_one_letter_code
_entity_poly.pdbx_strand_id
1 'polypeptide(L)'
;MSYYAGEYDIVVIGAGHAGCEAALAAARLGMKTAIFSISVEAVANMPCNPHIGGSSKGHLVREIDALGGEMGKNIDKTMIQIKMLNTSKGPAVHSLRAQADRKRYQMEMKHTLEKQENLDLKQAEIVDIKLENNKVKSIQTDVGAIYNVKSIIVATGTYLKGKIFIGDYSKESGPDGVFPANKLSECLKGLGVNLVRFKTGTPARINKKSIDFSKMEVQKGDVDIIPFSFEDKMKQFDQVDCYLTYTNAETHKIIRDNLHRSPLYAGVIEGTGPRYCPSIEDKVVRFADKERHQVFVEPIGIDTDEMYIQGMSSSLPEDVQIAMYRTLPGLEHCEFTRPAYAIEYDCIDPADLKLSLEYKKIDGLFFAGQTNGTSGYEEAACQGLIAGINASQKIKGKEPLILDRTEAYIGVLIDDIVTKGTNEPYRMMTSRAEYRLLLRQDNADLRLTEKGHEIGLISDERYNKFLDKKQKIEAEKKRLEETIVRPTEEVNEFLRNQGTSELTTGSKLSELLKRAEISYASLAAIDKDRPELGEQVKEEVEIQVKYDGYIKMQEAQVEKFKKMEKKLLPEDLDYNTVKGISLEARQKLNKHKPHSIGQASRISGVSPADISVLLVFLQTKR
;
A
#
# COMPACT_ATOMS: atom_id res chain seq x y z
N MET A 1 0.25 6.14 -40.31
CA MET A 1 -0.41 4.88 -40.75
C MET A 1 -0.38 3.91 -39.60
N SER A 2 -1.48 3.19 -39.34
CA SER A 2 -1.49 2.14 -38.35
C SER A 2 -1.09 0.82 -38.98
N TYR A 3 -0.42 -0.07 -38.23
CA TYR A 3 0.02 -1.38 -38.68
C TYR A 3 -0.12 -2.40 -37.55
N TYR A 4 -0.38 -3.65 -37.94
CA TYR A 4 -0.42 -4.77 -36.98
C TYR A 4 0.99 -5.12 -36.51
N ALA A 5 1.20 -5.09 -35.18
CA ALA A 5 2.50 -5.29 -34.56
C ALA A 5 2.60 -6.61 -33.76
N GLY A 6 1.50 -7.34 -33.59
CA GLY A 6 1.48 -8.62 -32.89
C GLY A 6 0.36 -8.76 -31.87
N GLU A 7 0.50 -9.73 -30.97
CA GLU A 7 -0.51 -10.03 -29.95
C GLU A 7 0.09 -10.40 -28.61
N TYR A 8 -0.65 -10.09 -27.55
CA TYR A 8 -0.36 -10.46 -26.17
C TYR A 8 -1.62 -11.01 -25.50
N ASP A 9 -1.44 -11.82 -24.48
CA ASP A 9 -2.54 -12.21 -23.60
C ASP A 9 -2.96 -11.02 -22.73
N ILE A 10 -1.97 -10.35 -22.11
CA ILE A 10 -2.18 -9.22 -21.22
C ILE A 10 -1.27 -8.05 -21.62
N VAL A 11 -1.84 -6.86 -21.70
CA VAL A 11 -1.08 -5.62 -21.81
C VAL A 11 -1.28 -4.79 -20.56
N VAL A 12 -0.17 -4.34 -19.98
CA VAL A 12 -0.13 -3.40 -18.85
C VAL A 12 0.29 -2.03 -19.36
N ILE A 13 -0.49 -1.00 -19.07
CA ILE A 13 -0.24 0.38 -19.50
C ILE A 13 0.24 1.20 -18.29
N GLY A 14 1.53 1.53 -18.27
CA GLY A 14 2.22 2.21 -17.19
C GLY A 14 3.11 1.28 -16.38
N ALA A 15 4.38 1.66 -16.20
CA ALA A 15 5.39 0.89 -15.48
C ALA A 15 5.72 1.50 -14.10
N GLY A 16 4.72 2.07 -13.41
CA GLY A 16 4.80 2.39 -11.98
C GLY A 16 4.69 1.14 -11.11
N HIS A 17 4.63 1.29 -9.79
CA HIS A 17 4.59 0.15 -8.85
C HIS A 17 3.44 -0.82 -9.14
N ALA A 18 2.25 -0.30 -9.49
CA ALA A 18 1.12 -1.14 -9.88
C ALA A 18 1.39 -1.91 -11.18
N GLY A 19 1.92 -1.24 -12.19
CA GLY A 19 2.21 -1.89 -13.48
C GLY A 19 3.27 -2.96 -13.38
N CYS A 20 4.35 -2.71 -12.61
CA CYS A 20 5.41 -3.69 -12.38
C CYS A 20 4.87 -4.98 -11.73
N GLU A 21 4.12 -4.85 -10.64
CA GLU A 21 3.53 -6.02 -9.97
C GLU A 21 2.51 -6.75 -10.85
N ALA A 22 1.67 -6.02 -11.60
CA ALA A 22 0.70 -6.62 -12.50
C ALA A 22 1.37 -7.41 -13.64
N ALA A 23 2.40 -6.85 -14.26
CA ALA A 23 3.13 -7.48 -15.36
C ALA A 23 3.91 -8.71 -14.90
N LEU A 24 4.61 -8.61 -13.76
CA LEU A 24 5.34 -9.73 -13.17
C LEU A 24 4.40 -10.88 -12.79
N ALA A 25 3.27 -10.57 -12.13
CA ALA A 25 2.28 -11.58 -11.78
C ALA A 25 1.72 -12.30 -13.01
N ALA A 26 1.32 -11.54 -14.04
CA ALA A 26 0.78 -12.09 -15.26
C ALA A 26 1.79 -13.00 -15.99
N ALA A 27 3.03 -12.53 -16.16
CA ALA A 27 4.09 -13.29 -16.83
C ALA A 27 4.47 -14.56 -16.06
N ARG A 28 4.61 -14.48 -14.74
CA ARG A 28 4.89 -15.63 -13.85
C ARG A 28 3.77 -16.67 -13.87
N LEU A 29 2.54 -16.24 -14.13
CA LEU A 29 1.39 -17.13 -14.33
C LEU A 29 1.30 -17.67 -15.77
N GLY A 30 2.31 -17.45 -16.61
CA GLY A 30 2.44 -18.02 -17.94
C GLY A 30 1.69 -17.25 -19.04
N MET A 31 1.26 -16.00 -18.76
CA MET A 31 0.64 -15.15 -19.78
C MET A 31 1.70 -14.44 -20.62
N LYS A 32 1.54 -14.45 -21.95
CA LYS A 32 2.33 -13.60 -22.84
C LYS A 32 1.98 -12.15 -22.59
N THR A 33 2.86 -11.44 -21.90
CA THR A 33 2.57 -10.12 -21.33
C THR A 33 3.46 -9.04 -21.95
N ALA A 34 2.92 -7.86 -22.19
CA ALA A 34 3.72 -6.67 -22.45
C ALA A 34 3.38 -5.56 -21.44
N ILE A 35 4.41 -4.87 -20.96
CA ILE A 35 4.26 -3.65 -20.18
C ILE A 35 4.75 -2.46 -20.99
N PHE A 36 3.89 -1.46 -21.18
CA PHE A 36 4.20 -0.24 -21.90
C PHE A 36 4.45 0.91 -20.94
N SER A 37 5.55 1.61 -21.13
CA SER A 37 5.90 2.82 -20.40
C SER A 37 6.18 3.96 -21.37
N ILE A 38 5.78 5.17 -21.02
CA ILE A 38 6.16 6.39 -21.74
C ILE A 38 7.69 6.58 -21.70
N SER A 39 8.32 6.17 -20.60
CA SER A 39 9.78 6.16 -20.46
C SER A 39 10.21 4.91 -19.67
N VAL A 40 11.07 4.09 -20.24
CA VAL A 40 11.66 2.93 -19.54
C VAL A 40 12.61 3.35 -18.41
N GLU A 41 13.07 4.61 -18.41
CA GLU A 41 13.87 5.18 -17.33
C GLU A 41 13.02 5.63 -16.13
N ALA A 42 11.67 5.58 -16.26
CA ALA A 42 10.72 5.89 -15.19
C ALA A 42 10.04 4.63 -14.59
N VAL A 43 10.58 3.43 -14.85
CA VAL A 43 10.10 2.19 -14.23
C VAL A 43 10.20 2.29 -12.71
N ALA A 44 9.12 1.92 -12.00
CA ALA A 44 9.01 1.98 -10.54
C ALA A 44 9.52 3.30 -9.93
N ASN A 45 9.27 4.43 -10.62
CA ASN A 45 9.73 5.73 -10.16
C ASN A 45 9.11 6.12 -8.82
N MET A 46 9.91 6.77 -7.97
CA MET A 46 9.50 7.32 -6.67
C MET A 46 9.52 8.86 -6.71
N PRO A 47 8.56 9.53 -7.37
CA PRO A 47 8.59 10.98 -7.53
C PRO A 47 8.23 11.74 -6.25
N CYS A 48 7.58 11.09 -5.30
CA CYS A 48 7.19 11.68 -4.02
C CYS A 48 8.27 11.38 -2.97
N ASN A 49 8.06 10.42 -2.11
CA ASN A 49 8.98 10.06 -1.02
C ASN A 49 9.89 8.89 -1.40
N PRO A 50 11.18 8.89 -0.98
CA PRO A 50 12.12 7.82 -1.30
C PRO A 50 12.08 6.69 -0.26
N HIS A 51 10.90 6.19 0.09
CA HIS A 51 10.78 5.10 1.05
C HIS A 51 9.62 4.16 0.72
N ILE A 52 9.75 2.91 1.16
CA ILE A 52 8.73 1.86 1.11
C ILE A 52 8.38 1.45 2.53
N GLY A 53 7.08 1.21 2.78
CA GLY A 53 6.57 0.87 4.09
C GLY A 53 6.16 2.08 4.92
N GLY A 54 6.05 1.88 6.22
CA GLY A 54 5.45 2.83 7.16
C GLY A 54 4.15 2.32 7.74
N SER A 55 3.53 3.05 8.65
CA SER A 55 2.30 2.60 9.34
C SER A 55 1.24 2.12 8.37
N SER A 56 0.77 0.88 8.53
CA SER A 56 -0.10 0.10 7.65
C SER A 56 0.49 -0.27 6.27
N LYS A 57 1.47 0.44 5.79
CA LYS A 57 2.08 0.20 4.48
C LYS A 57 3.07 -0.96 4.51
N GLY A 58 3.84 -1.11 5.60
CA GLY A 58 4.65 -2.30 5.83
C GLY A 58 3.81 -3.58 5.81
N HIS A 59 2.56 -3.53 6.29
CA HIS A 59 1.62 -4.65 6.19
C HIS A 59 1.31 -4.99 4.73
N LEU A 60 1.02 -3.98 3.87
CA LEU A 60 0.77 -4.20 2.45
C LEU A 60 1.97 -4.83 1.75
N VAL A 61 3.19 -4.34 2.01
CA VAL A 61 4.42 -4.88 1.39
C VAL A 61 4.65 -6.34 1.79
N ARG A 62 4.44 -6.67 3.06
CA ARG A 62 4.53 -8.05 3.55
C ARG A 62 3.46 -8.96 2.93
N GLU A 63 2.25 -8.45 2.73
CA GLU A 63 1.17 -9.19 2.06
C GLU A 63 1.44 -9.38 0.56
N ILE A 64 2.01 -8.36 -0.12
CA ILE A 64 2.49 -8.47 -1.51
C ILE A 64 3.53 -9.58 -1.62
N ASP A 65 4.53 -9.59 -0.74
CA ASP A 65 5.58 -10.63 -0.73
C ASP A 65 5.00 -12.02 -0.44
N ALA A 66 4.11 -12.14 0.54
CA ALA A 66 3.47 -13.41 0.91
C ALA A 66 2.65 -14.02 -0.24
N LEU A 67 2.13 -13.21 -1.16
CA LEU A 67 1.44 -13.65 -2.38
C LEU A 67 2.39 -13.90 -3.57
N GLY A 68 3.68 -13.60 -3.45
CA GLY A 68 4.67 -13.78 -4.51
C GLY A 68 4.97 -12.54 -5.34
N GLY A 69 4.62 -11.33 -4.86
CA GLY A 69 4.98 -10.06 -5.47
C GLY A 69 6.47 -9.70 -5.30
N GLU A 70 6.89 -8.57 -5.87
CA GLU A 70 8.31 -8.20 -6.00
C GLU A 70 8.74 -7.03 -5.10
N MET A 71 7.82 -6.14 -4.70
CA MET A 71 8.17 -4.90 -3.98
C MET A 71 9.02 -5.14 -2.73
N GLY A 72 8.69 -6.18 -1.93
CA GLY A 72 9.44 -6.55 -0.73
C GLY A 72 10.89 -6.94 -1.05
N LYS A 73 11.07 -7.79 -2.06
CA LYS A 73 12.40 -8.24 -2.52
C LYS A 73 13.22 -7.10 -3.11
N ASN A 74 12.57 -6.22 -3.87
CA ASN A 74 13.24 -5.08 -4.50
C ASN A 74 13.73 -4.06 -3.47
N ILE A 75 12.92 -3.74 -2.46
CA ILE A 75 13.36 -2.81 -1.41
C ILE A 75 14.45 -3.43 -0.53
N ASP A 76 14.39 -4.71 -0.21
CA ASP A 76 15.41 -5.40 0.60
C ASP A 76 16.81 -5.35 -0.04
N LYS A 77 16.88 -5.34 -1.38
CA LYS A 77 18.14 -5.21 -2.14
C LYS A 77 18.64 -3.76 -2.24
N THR A 78 17.77 -2.77 -2.06
CA THR A 78 18.05 -1.38 -2.46
C THR A 78 17.82 -0.35 -1.36
N MET A 79 17.44 -0.79 -0.17
CA MET A 79 17.29 0.10 0.97
C MET A 79 18.65 0.59 1.49
N ILE A 80 18.65 1.80 2.02
CA ILE A 80 19.79 2.47 2.63
C ILE A 80 19.60 2.75 4.12
N GLN A 81 18.37 2.57 4.63
CA GLN A 81 18.04 2.58 6.05
C GLN A 81 16.75 1.80 6.26
N ILE A 82 16.60 1.14 7.42
CA ILE A 82 15.36 0.49 7.83
C ILE A 82 15.02 0.81 9.28
N LYS A 83 13.72 0.88 9.57
CA LYS A 83 13.20 1.13 10.91
C LYS A 83 11.87 0.44 11.14
N MET A 84 11.71 -0.15 12.32
CA MET A 84 10.41 -0.63 12.80
C MET A 84 9.67 0.52 13.48
N LEU A 85 8.51 0.88 12.95
CA LEU A 85 7.66 1.92 13.52
C LEU A 85 6.67 1.36 14.54
N ASN A 86 6.25 2.21 15.47
CA ASN A 86 5.24 1.89 16.49
C ASN A 86 5.67 0.81 17.50
N THR A 87 6.95 0.62 17.74
CA THR A 87 7.49 -0.39 18.69
C THR A 87 7.04 -0.18 20.13
N SER A 88 6.67 1.06 20.51
CA SER A 88 6.07 1.36 21.82
C SER A 88 4.60 0.93 21.96
N LYS A 89 4.01 0.40 20.89
CA LYS A 89 2.63 -0.11 20.84
C LYS A 89 2.65 -1.63 20.67
N GLY A 90 1.47 -2.26 20.74
CA GLY A 90 1.37 -3.71 20.50
C GLY A 90 1.63 -4.12 19.05
N PRO A 91 1.90 -5.43 18.79
CA PRO A 91 2.34 -5.96 17.50
C PRO A 91 1.34 -5.72 16.35
N ALA A 92 0.08 -5.48 16.66
CA ALA A 92 -0.98 -5.18 15.68
C ALA A 92 -0.70 -3.94 14.80
N VAL A 93 0.25 -3.07 15.18
CA VAL A 93 0.57 -1.83 14.47
C VAL A 93 2.08 -1.65 14.21
N HIS A 94 2.91 -2.62 14.60
CA HIS A 94 4.33 -2.65 14.20
C HIS A 94 4.41 -2.60 12.68
N SER A 95 5.29 -1.79 12.13
CA SER A 95 5.35 -1.63 10.69
C SER A 95 6.74 -1.23 10.22
N LEU A 96 7.30 -1.99 9.32
CA LEU A 96 8.59 -1.71 8.69
C LEU A 96 8.50 -0.48 7.79
N ARG A 97 9.55 0.34 7.81
CA ARG A 97 9.79 1.43 6.87
C ARG A 97 11.26 1.41 6.44
N ALA A 98 11.50 1.30 5.15
CA ALA A 98 12.83 1.39 4.56
C ALA A 98 12.97 2.65 3.72
N GLN A 99 14.10 3.35 3.92
CA GLN A 99 14.58 4.39 3.02
C GLN A 99 15.22 3.73 1.82
N ALA A 100 14.76 4.07 0.61
CA ALA A 100 15.28 3.49 -0.62
C ALA A 100 16.41 4.34 -1.21
N ASP A 101 17.42 3.70 -1.79
CA ASP A 101 18.15 4.32 -2.87
C ASP A 101 17.26 4.33 -4.11
N ARG A 102 16.72 5.51 -4.42
CA ARG A 102 15.71 5.68 -5.48
C ARG A 102 16.19 5.16 -6.83
N LYS A 103 17.43 5.41 -7.20
CA LYS A 103 17.99 5.00 -8.50
C LYS A 103 18.26 3.50 -8.55
N ARG A 104 18.81 2.94 -7.49
CA ARG A 104 19.04 1.49 -7.39
C ARG A 104 17.72 0.73 -7.40
N TYR A 105 16.70 1.24 -6.70
CA TYR A 105 15.36 0.65 -6.69
C TYR A 105 14.74 0.59 -8.09
N GLN A 106 14.83 1.68 -8.87
CA GLN A 106 14.38 1.73 -10.25
C GLN A 106 15.13 0.75 -11.15
N MET A 107 16.47 0.74 -11.06
CA MET A 107 17.32 -0.15 -11.88
C MET A 107 17.07 -1.62 -11.58
N GLU A 108 16.96 -1.98 -10.31
CA GLU A 108 16.68 -3.37 -9.90
C GLU A 108 15.30 -3.84 -10.38
N MET A 109 14.27 -3.00 -10.26
CA MET A 109 12.93 -3.34 -10.76
C MET A 109 12.91 -3.44 -12.29
N LYS A 110 13.55 -2.50 -13.00
CA LYS A 110 13.68 -2.57 -14.47
C LYS A 110 14.38 -3.86 -14.90
N HIS A 111 15.48 -4.21 -14.24
CA HIS A 111 16.21 -5.44 -14.51
C HIS A 111 15.37 -6.70 -14.23
N THR A 112 14.57 -6.69 -13.16
CA THR A 112 13.64 -7.78 -12.87
C THR A 112 12.60 -7.95 -13.99
N LEU A 113 12.03 -6.84 -14.51
CA LEU A 113 11.10 -6.89 -15.63
C LEU A 113 11.77 -7.41 -16.92
N GLU A 114 12.97 -6.93 -17.24
CA GLU A 114 13.71 -7.32 -18.44
C GLU A 114 14.12 -8.81 -18.46
N LYS A 115 14.38 -9.37 -17.27
CA LYS A 115 14.76 -10.80 -17.14
C LYS A 115 13.56 -11.74 -17.03
N GLN A 116 12.37 -11.22 -16.78
CA GLN A 116 11.20 -12.05 -16.59
C GLN A 116 10.78 -12.72 -17.90
N GLU A 117 10.75 -14.04 -17.92
CA GLU A 117 10.19 -14.81 -19.03
C GLU A 117 8.71 -14.43 -19.29
N ASN A 118 8.27 -14.52 -20.53
CA ASN A 118 6.92 -14.14 -20.99
C ASN A 118 6.56 -12.66 -20.80
N LEU A 119 7.55 -11.78 -20.59
CA LEU A 119 7.34 -10.35 -20.36
C LEU A 119 8.19 -9.51 -21.32
N ASP A 120 7.54 -8.65 -22.09
CA ASP A 120 8.18 -7.61 -22.91
C ASP A 120 8.02 -6.24 -22.27
N LEU A 121 9.12 -5.55 -21.95
CA LEU A 121 9.12 -4.14 -21.56
C LEU A 121 9.27 -3.26 -22.83
N LYS A 122 8.30 -2.39 -23.09
CA LYS A 122 8.26 -1.54 -24.27
C LYS A 122 8.09 -0.06 -23.92
N GLN A 123 8.84 0.79 -24.61
CA GLN A 123 8.65 2.24 -24.54
C GLN A 123 7.71 2.69 -25.65
N ALA A 124 6.50 3.12 -25.32
CA ALA A 124 5.55 3.78 -26.19
C ALA A 124 4.42 4.41 -25.37
N GLU A 125 3.79 5.45 -25.89
CA GLU A 125 2.53 5.96 -25.38
C GLU A 125 1.38 5.13 -25.98
N ILE A 126 0.52 4.58 -25.15
CA ILE A 126 -0.75 3.98 -25.60
C ILE A 126 -1.78 5.10 -25.72
N VAL A 127 -2.32 5.27 -26.93
CA VAL A 127 -3.23 6.37 -27.25
C VAL A 127 -4.66 5.91 -27.50
N ASP A 128 -4.88 4.61 -27.78
CA ASP A 128 -6.21 4.10 -28.10
C ASP A 128 -6.40 2.66 -27.62
N ILE A 129 -7.63 2.35 -27.22
CA ILE A 129 -8.11 1.01 -26.84
C ILE A 129 -9.35 0.73 -27.70
N LYS A 130 -9.34 -0.36 -28.44
CA LYS A 130 -10.48 -0.79 -29.26
C LYS A 130 -11.24 -1.90 -28.55
N LEU A 131 -12.55 -1.80 -28.60
CA LEU A 131 -13.49 -2.80 -28.10
C LEU A 131 -14.19 -3.52 -29.25
N GLU A 132 -14.57 -4.76 -28.98
CA GLU A 132 -15.49 -5.54 -29.80
C GLU A 132 -16.52 -6.19 -28.88
N ASN A 133 -17.81 -5.88 -29.06
CA ASN A 133 -18.90 -6.38 -28.20
C ASN A 133 -18.67 -6.10 -26.70
N ASN A 134 -18.28 -4.90 -26.33
CA ASN A 134 -17.91 -4.49 -24.96
C ASN A 134 -16.75 -5.27 -24.33
N LYS A 135 -15.92 -5.91 -25.12
CA LYS A 135 -14.72 -6.63 -24.69
C LYS A 135 -13.49 -5.95 -25.31
N VAL A 136 -12.39 -5.91 -24.57
CA VAL A 136 -11.11 -5.42 -25.11
C VAL A 136 -10.67 -6.27 -26.29
N LYS A 137 -10.17 -5.62 -27.36
CA LYS A 137 -9.70 -6.27 -28.58
C LYS A 137 -8.26 -5.93 -28.90
N SER A 138 -7.91 -4.65 -28.86
CA SER A 138 -6.55 -4.21 -29.21
C SER A 138 -6.22 -2.88 -28.55
N ILE A 139 -4.92 -2.61 -28.48
CA ILE A 139 -4.36 -1.29 -28.14
C ILE A 139 -3.64 -0.71 -29.35
N GLN A 140 -3.48 0.62 -29.37
CA GLN A 140 -2.69 1.32 -30.37
C GLN A 140 -1.71 2.27 -29.72
N THR A 141 -0.46 2.26 -30.19
CA THR A 141 0.57 3.22 -29.78
C THR A 141 0.47 4.53 -30.58
N ASP A 142 1.09 5.58 -30.08
CA ASP A 142 1.20 6.89 -30.72
C ASP A 142 1.84 6.85 -32.12
N VAL A 143 2.76 5.92 -32.35
CA VAL A 143 3.42 5.68 -33.65
C VAL A 143 2.63 4.72 -34.57
N GLY A 144 1.43 4.29 -34.14
CA GLY A 144 0.49 3.52 -34.98
C GLY A 144 0.62 2.00 -34.90
N ALA A 145 1.46 1.44 -34.01
CA ALA A 145 1.50 0.00 -33.80
C ALA A 145 0.24 -0.50 -33.08
N ILE A 146 -0.40 -1.54 -33.63
CA ILE A 146 -1.62 -2.16 -33.10
C ILE A 146 -1.27 -3.55 -32.57
N TYR A 147 -1.61 -3.82 -31.31
CA TYR A 147 -1.46 -5.14 -30.69
C TYR A 147 -2.84 -5.67 -30.29
N ASN A 148 -3.15 -6.90 -30.73
CA ASN A 148 -4.32 -7.62 -30.22
C ASN A 148 -4.08 -8.09 -28.80
N VAL A 149 -5.14 -8.05 -27.95
CA VAL A 149 -5.03 -8.36 -26.52
C VAL A 149 -6.29 -9.07 -26.02
N LYS A 150 -6.13 -9.90 -24.98
CA LYS A 150 -7.25 -10.54 -24.29
C LYS A 150 -7.67 -9.77 -23.03
N SER A 151 -6.72 -9.11 -22.35
CA SER A 151 -6.98 -8.24 -21.21
C SER A 151 -6.02 -7.06 -21.19
N ILE A 152 -6.47 -5.93 -20.62
CA ILE A 152 -5.71 -4.70 -20.44
C ILE A 152 -5.75 -4.31 -18.97
N ILE A 153 -4.59 -3.92 -18.41
CA ILE A 153 -4.49 -3.36 -17.06
C ILE A 153 -3.97 -1.93 -17.18
N VAL A 154 -4.79 -0.95 -16.82
CA VAL A 154 -4.42 0.49 -16.82
C VAL A 154 -3.82 0.85 -15.46
N ALA A 155 -2.54 1.22 -15.43
CA ALA A 155 -1.75 1.52 -14.24
C ALA A 155 -0.93 2.80 -14.40
N THR A 156 -1.50 3.83 -15.01
CA THR A 156 -0.83 5.05 -15.47
C THR A 156 -0.48 6.05 -14.36
N GLY A 157 -1.03 5.88 -13.16
CA GLY A 157 -0.72 6.73 -12.01
C GLY A 157 -0.96 8.22 -12.28
N THR A 158 -0.05 9.08 -11.82
CA THR A 158 -0.13 10.54 -11.99
C THR A 158 0.18 11.03 -13.41
N TYR A 159 0.52 10.14 -14.33
CA TYR A 159 0.77 10.51 -15.74
C TYR A 159 -0.53 10.65 -16.55
N LEU A 160 -1.66 10.10 -16.09
CA LEU A 160 -2.94 10.21 -16.81
C LEU A 160 -3.45 11.65 -16.75
N LYS A 161 -3.28 12.37 -17.88
CA LYS A 161 -3.58 13.80 -18.01
C LYS A 161 -2.93 14.66 -16.91
N GLY A 162 -1.65 14.35 -16.59
CA GLY A 162 -0.89 15.02 -15.56
C GLY A 162 -0.66 16.49 -15.85
N LYS A 163 -0.82 17.37 -14.84
CA LYS A 163 -0.51 18.80 -14.91
C LYS A 163 0.12 19.25 -13.62
N ILE A 164 1.30 19.85 -13.71
CA ILE A 164 2.05 20.38 -12.55
C ILE A 164 1.78 21.86 -12.34
N PHE A 165 1.92 22.33 -11.07
CA PHE A 165 1.69 23.70 -10.65
C PHE A 165 2.76 24.14 -9.66
N ILE A 166 3.34 25.34 -9.89
CA ILE A 166 4.28 26.04 -8.97
C ILE A 166 3.89 27.52 -9.00
N GLY A 167 3.15 28.01 -8.02
CA GLY A 167 2.56 29.34 -8.07
C GLY A 167 1.74 29.54 -9.35
N ASP A 168 2.02 30.62 -10.08
CA ASP A 168 1.33 30.94 -11.35
C ASP A 168 1.79 30.06 -12.54
N TYR A 169 2.89 29.32 -12.38
CA TYR A 169 3.39 28.44 -13.43
C TYR A 169 2.62 27.12 -13.45
N SER A 170 2.13 26.73 -14.61
CA SER A 170 1.55 25.41 -14.82
C SER A 170 2.00 24.81 -16.15
N LYS A 171 2.15 23.49 -16.19
CA LYS A 171 2.57 22.74 -17.39
C LYS A 171 1.92 21.36 -17.41
N GLU A 172 1.44 20.94 -18.58
CA GLU A 172 1.08 19.54 -18.81
C GLU A 172 2.35 18.70 -18.74
N SER A 173 2.46 17.90 -17.70
CA SER A 173 3.60 17.07 -17.40
C SER A 173 3.24 16.01 -16.38
N GLY A 174 3.84 14.84 -16.48
CA GLY A 174 3.97 13.91 -15.37
C GLY A 174 5.15 14.30 -14.46
N PRO A 175 5.42 13.51 -13.42
CA PRO A 175 6.57 13.68 -12.55
C PRO A 175 7.90 13.63 -13.32
N ASP A 176 8.92 14.30 -12.76
CA ASP A 176 10.30 14.32 -13.28
C ASP A 176 10.43 14.80 -14.75
N GLY A 177 9.48 15.62 -15.23
CA GLY A 177 9.50 16.20 -16.57
C GLY A 177 9.08 15.24 -17.71
N VAL A 178 8.63 14.03 -17.39
CA VAL A 178 8.11 13.09 -18.37
C VAL A 178 6.71 13.56 -18.82
N PHE A 179 6.41 13.48 -20.12
CA PHE A 179 5.14 13.96 -20.65
C PHE A 179 3.93 13.13 -20.17
N PRO A 180 2.71 13.73 -20.13
CA PRO A 180 1.51 13.07 -19.65
C PRO A 180 0.81 12.26 -20.74
N ALA A 181 0.02 11.26 -20.35
CA ALA A 181 -0.83 10.45 -21.23
C ALA A 181 -2.19 11.12 -21.45
N ASN A 182 -2.25 12.16 -22.26
CA ASN A 182 -3.48 12.93 -22.50
C ASN A 182 -4.45 12.18 -23.41
N LYS A 183 -3.95 11.58 -24.50
CA LYS A 183 -4.77 10.85 -25.48
C LYS A 183 -5.44 9.62 -24.87
N LEU A 184 -4.76 8.91 -23.99
CA LEU A 184 -5.34 7.78 -23.29
C LEU A 184 -6.51 8.21 -22.39
N SER A 185 -6.38 9.34 -21.69
CA SER A 185 -7.49 9.89 -20.88
C SER A 185 -8.71 10.20 -21.75
N GLU A 186 -8.51 10.81 -22.91
CA GLU A 186 -9.58 11.09 -23.88
C GLU A 186 -10.21 9.79 -24.41
N CYS A 187 -9.40 8.79 -24.75
CA CYS A 187 -9.86 7.47 -25.15
C CYS A 187 -10.74 6.82 -24.08
N LEU A 188 -10.27 6.75 -22.83
CA LEU A 188 -11.04 6.18 -21.71
C LEU A 188 -12.38 6.89 -21.52
N LYS A 189 -12.40 8.22 -21.63
CA LYS A 189 -13.64 9.03 -21.61
C LYS A 189 -14.58 8.66 -22.75
N GLY A 190 -14.02 8.50 -23.96
CA GLY A 190 -14.77 8.05 -25.15
C GLY A 190 -15.37 6.65 -25.02
N LEU A 191 -14.74 5.77 -24.25
CA LEU A 191 -15.24 4.44 -23.92
C LEU A 191 -16.30 4.45 -22.79
N GLY A 192 -16.66 5.61 -22.26
CA GLY A 192 -17.64 5.76 -21.18
C GLY A 192 -17.10 5.48 -19.79
N VAL A 193 -15.78 5.52 -19.61
CA VAL A 193 -15.15 5.45 -18.29
C VAL A 193 -15.36 6.78 -17.57
N ASN A 194 -15.89 6.72 -16.34
CA ASN A 194 -16.12 7.90 -15.52
C ASN A 194 -14.81 8.36 -14.87
N LEU A 195 -14.26 9.50 -15.34
CA LEU A 195 -13.02 10.06 -14.82
C LEU A 195 -13.31 11.21 -13.84
N VAL A 196 -12.55 11.21 -12.74
CA VAL A 196 -12.53 12.27 -11.73
C VAL A 196 -11.12 12.83 -11.62
N ARG A 197 -10.97 14.04 -11.05
CA ARG A 197 -9.69 14.73 -10.96
C ARG A 197 -9.19 14.75 -9.53
N PHE A 198 -7.98 14.22 -9.29
CA PHE A 198 -7.30 14.31 -8.00
C PHE A 198 -5.98 15.06 -8.11
N LYS A 199 -5.47 15.50 -6.97
CA LYS A 199 -4.15 16.12 -6.88
C LYS A 199 -3.29 15.45 -5.81
N THR A 200 -1.99 15.51 -6.01
CA THR A 200 -0.97 15.25 -4.99
C THR A 200 0.13 16.29 -5.09
N GLY A 201 1.21 16.15 -4.33
CA GLY A 201 2.34 17.07 -4.38
C GLY A 201 3.60 16.43 -3.85
N THR A 202 4.71 17.09 -4.09
CA THR A 202 6.03 16.70 -3.59
C THR A 202 6.77 17.93 -3.06
N PRO A 203 7.62 17.79 -2.02
CA PRO A 203 8.46 18.89 -1.54
C PRO A 203 9.66 19.14 -2.47
N ALA A 204 10.38 20.24 -2.21
CA ALA A 204 11.62 20.53 -2.90
C ALA A 204 12.71 19.48 -2.64
N ARG A 205 13.68 19.45 -3.52
CA ARG A 205 14.95 18.74 -3.34
C ARG A 205 16.03 19.77 -3.05
N ILE A 206 16.84 19.49 -2.03
CA ILE A 206 17.88 20.40 -1.54
C ILE A 206 19.26 19.73 -1.74
N ASN A 207 20.25 20.53 -2.12
CA ASN A 207 21.63 20.07 -2.21
C ASN A 207 22.19 19.82 -0.81
N LYS A 208 22.63 18.60 -0.54
CA LYS A 208 23.22 18.16 0.75
C LYS A 208 24.32 19.09 1.25
N LYS A 209 25.15 19.63 0.34
CA LYS A 209 26.28 20.52 0.68
C LYS A 209 25.83 21.86 1.28
N SER A 210 24.58 22.26 1.10
CA SER A 210 24.02 23.51 1.61
C SER A 210 23.24 23.33 2.92
N ILE A 211 23.33 22.15 3.56
CA ILE A 211 22.60 21.81 4.79
C ILE A 211 23.55 21.76 5.98
N ASP A 212 23.19 22.44 7.06
CA ASP A 212 23.88 22.34 8.35
C ASP A 212 23.20 21.27 9.24
N PHE A 213 23.66 20.03 9.12
CA PHE A 213 23.10 18.90 9.89
C PHE A 213 23.34 19.01 11.40
N SER A 214 24.28 19.86 11.86
CA SER A 214 24.56 20.02 13.30
C SER A 214 23.39 20.64 14.07
N LYS A 215 22.45 21.30 13.36
CA LYS A 215 21.24 21.91 13.92
C LYS A 215 20.01 20.97 13.87
N MET A 216 20.18 19.75 13.44
CA MET A 216 19.09 18.77 13.26
C MET A 216 19.26 17.57 14.19
N GLU A 217 18.14 16.93 14.51
CA GLU A 217 18.12 15.69 15.28
C GLU A 217 18.36 14.49 14.35
N VAL A 218 19.41 13.69 14.65
CA VAL A 218 19.75 12.51 13.86
C VAL A 218 18.71 11.40 14.07
N GLN A 219 18.23 10.84 12.99
CA GLN A 219 17.28 9.73 12.96
C GLN A 219 17.96 8.47 12.40
N LYS A 220 18.51 7.65 13.28
CA LYS A 220 19.20 6.40 12.92
C LYS A 220 18.21 5.29 12.56
N GLY A 221 18.66 4.37 11.70
CA GLY A 221 17.99 3.09 11.47
C GLY A 221 18.13 2.14 12.66
N ASP A 222 17.37 1.04 12.61
CA ASP A 222 17.43 -0.01 13.63
C ASP A 222 18.70 -0.87 13.46
N VAL A 223 19.25 -1.35 14.58
CA VAL A 223 20.44 -2.22 14.57
C VAL A 223 20.07 -3.62 14.04
N ASP A 224 18.94 -4.14 14.51
CA ASP A 224 18.42 -5.43 14.08
C ASP A 224 17.61 -5.27 12.80
N ILE A 225 18.20 -5.68 11.69
CA ILE A 225 17.60 -5.52 10.38
C ILE A 225 16.65 -6.68 10.09
N ILE A 226 15.36 -6.35 9.95
CA ILE A 226 14.31 -7.30 9.54
C ILE A 226 13.94 -7.01 8.08
N PRO A 227 14.08 -7.98 7.13
CA PRO A 227 13.72 -7.77 5.73
C PRO A 227 12.21 -7.71 5.54
N PHE A 228 11.75 -7.10 4.44
CA PHE A 228 10.34 -7.14 4.04
C PHE A 228 9.96 -8.50 3.46
N SER A 229 10.83 -9.12 2.69
CA SER A 229 10.58 -10.46 2.14
C SER A 229 10.76 -11.55 3.20
N PHE A 230 9.86 -12.52 3.21
CA PHE A 230 9.97 -13.72 4.05
C PHE A 230 11.05 -14.70 3.55
N GLU A 231 11.56 -14.50 2.34
CA GLU A 231 12.61 -15.34 1.75
C GLU A 231 14.02 -14.85 2.07
N ASP A 232 14.18 -13.55 2.28
CA ASP A 232 15.51 -12.94 2.37
C ASP A 232 16.13 -13.12 3.77
N LYS A 233 17.41 -13.50 3.77
CA LYS A 233 18.28 -13.39 4.93
C LYS A 233 19.03 -12.08 4.81
N MET A 234 18.63 -11.08 5.58
CA MET A 234 19.30 -9.78 5.55
C MET A 234 20.77 -9.90 5.94
N LYS A 235 21.60 -9.26 5.12
CA LYS A 235 22.98 -8.95 5.47
C LYS A 235 23.03 -7.59 6.16
N GLN A 236 23.88 -7.46 7.16
CA GLN A 236 24.20 -6.17 7.74
C GLN A 236 24.81 -5.27 6.65
N PHE A 237 24.40 -4.00 6.63
CA PHE A 237 24.93 -2.97 5.75
C PHE A 237 25.05 -1.64 6.50
N ASP A 238 25.91 -0.76 6.03
CA ASP A 238 26.07 0.58 6.62
C ASP A 238 24.85 1.43 6.26
N GLN A 239 24.08 1.81 7.28
CA GLN A 239 22.88 2.58 7.12
C GLN A 239 23.18 4.08 7.07
N VAL A 240 22.45 4.81 6.25
CA VAL A 240 22.54 6.27 6.11
C VAL A 240 21.54 6.93 7.05
N ASP A 241 21.97 7.98 7.77
CA ASP A 241 21.09 8.70 8.69
C ASP A 241 20.09 9.61 7.95
N CYS A 242 18.87 9.70 8.49
CA CYS A 242 17.92 10.76 8.22
C CYS A 242 18.01 11.82 9.32
N TYR A 243 17.40 12.98 9.09
CA TYR A 243 17.46 14.08 10.06
C TYR A 243 16.07 14.69 10.27
N LEU A 244 15.83 15.21 11.46
CA LEU A 244 14.59 15.86 11.83
C LEU A 244 14.85 17.32 12.20
N THR A 245 14.07 18.22 11.61
CA THR A 245 13.98 19.64 11.94
C THR A 245 12.51 20.05 12.03
N TYR A 246 12.24 21.34 12.23
CA TYR A 246 10.87 21.82 12.46
C TYR A 246 10.63 23.14 11.74
N THR A 247 9.38 23.38 11.32
CA THR A 247 8.90 24.72 10.99
C THR A 247 8.82 25.58 12.24
N ASN A 248 8.70 26.90 12.08
CA ASN A 248 8.58 27.85 13.17
C ASN A 248 7.57 28.97 12.81
N ALA A 249 7.39 29.94 13.71
CA ALA A 249 6.44 31.03 13.53
C ALA A 249 6.71 31.87 12.27
N GLU A 250 8.00 32.08 11.92
CA GLU A 250 8.40 32.81 10.72
C GLU A 250 8.05 32.03 9.44
N THR A 251 8.31 30.72 9.42
CA THR A 251 7.87 29.81 8.33
C THR A 251 6.37 29.95 8.12
N HIS A 252 5.59 29.85 9.21
CA HIS A 252 4.12 29.91 9.15
C HIS A 252 3.62 31.29 8.71
N LYS A 253 4.32 32.38 9.11
CA LYS A 253 3.99 33.73 8.68
C LYS A 253 4.19 33.90 7.17
N ILE A 254 5.35 33.49 6.63
CA ILE A 254 5.64 33.54 5.19
C ILE A 254 4.57 32.80 4.40
N ILE A 255 4.18 31.59 4.84
CA ILE A 255 3.15 30.79 4.18
C ILE A 255 1.81 31.54 4.20
N ARG A 256 1.36 32.04 5.36
CA ARG A 256 0.06 32.74 5.48
C ARG A 256 0.00 33.99 4.63
N ASP A 257 1.07 34.78 4.60
CA ASP A 257 1.14 36.02 3.83
C ASP A 257 1.07 35.77 2.31
N ASN A 258 1.42 34.56 1.86
CA ASN A 258 1.46 34.19 0.45
C ASN A 258 0.39 33.16 0.02
N LEU A 259 -0.61 32.86 0.85
CA LEU A 259 -1.68 31.88 0.49
C LEU A 259 -2.41 32.29 -0.80
N HIS A 260 -2.59 33.57 -1.05
CA HIS A 260 -3.22 34.09 -2.26
C HIS A 260 -2.46 33.76 -3.55
N ARG A 261 -1.14 33.42 -3.44
CA ARG A 261 -0.27 33.00 -4.55
C ARG A 261 -0.24 31.47 -4.73
N SER A 262 -0.90 30.73 -3.84
CA SER A 262 -1.01 29.27 -3.97
C SER A 262 -2.10 28.90 -4.97
N PRO A 263 -1.81 28.15 -6.03
CA PRO A 263 -2.84 27.72 -7.01
C PRO A 263 -3.94 26.87 -6.36
N LEU A 264 -3.67 26.23 -5.21
CA LEU A 264 -4.66 25.50 -4.44
C LEU A 264 -5.68 26.47 -3.79
N TYR A 265 -5.21 27.56 -3.16
CA TYR A 265 -6.06 28.53 -2.47
C TYR A 265 -6.67 29.55 -3.44
N ALA A 266 -6.04 29.80 -4.58
CA ALA A 266 -6.57 30.62 -5.66
C ALA A 266 -7.65 29.90 -6.50
N GLY A 267 -7.95 28.61 -6.23
CA GLY A 267 -8.96 27.87 -6.95
C GLY A 267 -8.57 27.44 -8.38
N VAL A 268 -7.28 27.50 -8.73
CA VAL A 268 -6.75 27.07 -10.03
C VAL A 268 -6.64 25.56 -10.12
N ILE A 269 -6.33 24.90 -8.99
CA ILE A 269 -6.31 23.44 -8.87
C ILE A 269 -7.74 22.95 -8.61
N GLU A 270 -8.29 22.15 -9.52
CA GLU A 270 -9.63 21.57 -9.44
C GLU A 270 -9.64 20.25 -8.64
N GLY A 271 -8.52 19.52 -8.68
CA GLY A 271 -8.37 18.20 -8.10
C GLY A 271 -8.38 18.20 -6.57
N THR A 272 -9.15 17.28 -5.98
CA THR A 272 -9.14 17.08 -4.52
C THR A 272 -7.83 16.47 -4.07
N GLY A 273 -7.21 17.05 -3.02
CA GLY A 273 -5.96 16.56 -2.45
C GLY A 273 -6.14 15.53 -1.33
N PRO A 274 -5.10 14.76 -1.00
CA PRO A 274 -5.17 13.72 0.04
C PRO A 274 -5.24 14.33 1.44
N ARG A 275 -6.19 13.89 2.24
CA ARG A 275 -6.40 14.34 3.63
C ARG A 275 -5.18 14.06 4.54
N TYR A 276 -4.50 12.94 4.34
CA TYR A 276 -3.41 12.47 5.20
C TYR A 276 -2.00 12.75 4.68
N CYS A 277 -1.88 13.49 3.59
CA CYS A 277 -0.64 14.08 3.10
C CYS A 277 -0.91 15.50 2.60
N PRO A 278 -1.37 16.39 3.51
CA PRO A 278 -1.66 17.78 3.15
C PRO A 278 -0.36 18.49 2.76
N SER A 279 -0.46 19.50 1.93
CA SER A 279 0.63 20.44 1.70
C SER A 279 0.98 21.18 2.98
N ILE A 280 2.15 21.83 3.02
CA ILE A 280 2.53 22.62 4.22
C ILE A 280 1.56 23.80 4.44
N GLU A 281 1.03 24.39 3.35
CA GLU A 281 -0.01 25.43 3.42
C GLU A 281 -1.26 24.90 4.13
N ASP A 282 -1.73 23.71 3.75
CA ASP A 282 -2.88 23.07 4.40
C ASP A 282 -2.65 22.79 5.88
N LYS A 283 -1.42 22.37 6.25
CA LYS A 283 -1.09 22.14 7.67
C LYS A 283 -1.13 23.43 8.47
N VAL A 284 -0.53 24.50 7.95
CA VAL A 284 -0.47 25.81 8.63
C VAL A 284 -1.85 26.44 8.79
N VAL A 285 -2.76 26.20 7.83
CA VAL A 285 -4.15 26.72 7.91
C VAL A 285 -5.01 25.84 8.81
N ARG A 286 -5.00 24.51 8.62
CA ARG A 286 -5.89 23.59 9.35
C ARG A 286 -5.48 23.38 10.80
N PHE A 287 -4.19 23.49 11.11
CA PHE A 287 -3.62 23.30 12.44
C PHE A 287 -2.91 24.59 12.90
N ALA A 288 -3.63 25.70 12.81
CA ALA A 288 -3.10 27.03 13.14
C ALA A 288 -2.67 27.19 14.61
N ASP A 289 -3.16 26.33 15.49
CA ASP A 289 -2.79 26.21 16.91
C ASP A 289 -1.43 25.54 17.14
N LYS A 290 -0.87 24.88 16.12
CA LYS A 290 0.43 24.23 16.24
C LYS A 290 1.56 25.23 15.99
N GLU A 291 2.46 25.35 16.95
CA GLU A 291 3.62 26.24 16.87
C GLU A 291 4.65 25.78 15.83
N ARG A 292 4.73 24.45 15.59
CA ARG A 292 5.67 23.85 14.67
C ARG A 292 5.17 22.54 14.06
N HIS A 293 5.67 22.19 12.87
CA HIS A 293 5.47 20.91 12.20
C HIS A 293 6.80 20.22 11.99
N GLN A 294 6.80 18.89 12.10
CA GLN A 294 7.97 18.06 11.83
C GLN A 294 8.33 18.10 10.35
N VAL A 295 9.63 18.18 10.08
CA VAL A 295 10.21 18.17 8.75
C VAL A 295 11.38 17.18 8.77
N PHE A 296 11.28 16.10 7.96
CA PHE A 296 12.36 15.14 7.82
C PHE A 296 13.21 15.47 6.60
N VAL A 297 14.52 15.44 6.79
CA VAL A 297 15.52 15.61 5.74
C VAL A 297 16.11 14.24 5.44
N GLU A 298 15.78 13.71 4.27
CA GLU A 298 15.99 12.31 3.91
C GLU A 298 16.88 12.18 2.66
N PRO A 299 17.91 11.33 2.67
CA PRO A 299 18.70 11.04 1.48
C PRO A 299 17.84 10.28 0.45
N ILE A 300 17.99 10.60 -0.84
CA ILE A 300 17.27 9.88 -1.91
C ILE A 300 18.12 8.78 -2.57
N GLY A 301 19.35 8.62 -2.12
CA GLY A 301 20.30 7.61 -2.59
C GLY A 301 21.68 7.81 -1.98
N ILE A 302 22.57 6.83 -2.19
CA ILE A 302 23.94 6.87 -1.67
C ILE A 302 24.82 7.77 -2.56
N ASP A 303 24.64 7.67 -3.87
CA ASP A 303 25.50 8.30 -4.89
C ASP A 303 24.92 9.63 -5.40
N THR A 304 24.24 10.38 -4.53
CA THR A 304 23.65 11.69 -4.87
C THR A 304 23.69 12.65 -3.69
N ASP A 305 23.82 13.94 -3.99
CA ASP A 305 23.74 15.03 -3.02
C ASP A 305 22.30 15.58 -2.88
N GLU A 306 21.30 14.99 -3.55
CA GLU A 306 19.89 15.41 -3.38
C GLU A 306 19.30 14.89 -2.08
N MET A 307 18.71 15.80 -1.29
CA MET A 307 17.96 15.50 -0.07
C MET A 307 16.49 15.81 -0.27
N TYR A 308 15.61 14.90 0.18
CA TYR A 308 14.16 15.04 0.18
C TYR A 308 13.68 15.68 1.48
N ILE A 309 12.84 16.70 1.40
CA ILE A 309 12.40 17.47 2.58
C ILE A 309 10.95 17.10 2.93
N GLN A 310 10.77 15.96 3.54
CA GLN A 310 9.44 15.42 3.86
C GLN A 310 8.69 16.33 4.83
N GLY A 311 7.46 16.65 4.49
CA GLY A 311 6.60 17.51 5.30
C GLY A 311 6.41 18.90 4.73
N MET A 312 7.24 19.29 3.75
CA MET A 312 7.27 20.60 3.11
C MET A 312 6.70 20.59 1.67
N SER A 313 5.83 19.62 1.33
CA SER A 313 5.13 19.62 0.04
C SER A 313 4.32 20.92 -0.14
N SER A 314 4.47 21.58 -1.28
CA SER A 314 3.91 22.89 -1.53
C SER A 314 3.61 23.12 -3.02
N SER A 315 2.67 24.00 -3.32
CA SER A 315 2.45 24.55 -4.66
C SER A 315 2.73 26.05 -4.73
N LEU A 316 3.24 26.65 -3.66
CA LEU A 316 3.63 28.07 -3.63
C LEU A 316 4.70 28.38 -4.70
N PRO A 317 4.83 29.65 -5.15
CA PRO A 317 5.90 30.06 -6.05
C PRO A 317 7.30 29.80 -5.47
N GLU A 318 8.28 29.58 -6.34
CA GLU A 318 9.64 29.19 -5.95
C GLU A 318 10.32 30.20 -5.00
N ASP A 319 10.11 31.51 -5.21
CA ASP A 319 10.62 32.56 -4.31
C ASP A 319 10.10 32.42 -2.88
N VAL A 320 8.80 32.08 -2.73
CA VAL A 320 8.19 31.82 -1.43
C VAL A 320 8.70 30.52 -0.83
N GLN A 321 8.89 29.49 -1.66
CA GLN A 321 9.47 28.22 -1.21
C GLN A 321 10.87 28.44 -0.64
N ILE A 322 11.74 29.14 -1.34
CA ILE A 322 13.10 29.44 -0.87
C ILE A 322 13.05 30.23 0.45
N ALA A 323 12.20 31.24 0.53
CA ALA A 323 12.05 32.04 1.75
C ALA A 323 11.60 31.19 2.96
N MET A 324 10.56 30.34 2.81
CA MET A 324 10.05 29.52 3.92
C MET A 324 11.02 28.40 4.32
N TYR A 325 11.77 27.80 3.37
CA TYR A 325 12.75 26.75 3.69
C TYR A 325 13.93 27.32 4.46
N ARG A 326 14.38 28.53 4.13
CA ARG A 326 15.49 29.20 4.81
C ARG A 326 15.20 29.65 6.24
N THR A 327 13.95 29.54 6.69
CA THR A 327 13.61 29.75 8.10
C THR A 327 13.77 28.48 8.96
N LEU A 328 13.96 27.30 8.34
CA LEU A 328 14.08 26.06 9.09
C LEU A 328 15.51 25.88 9.62
N PRO A 329 15.69 25.48 10.91
CA PRO A 329 17.01 25.21 11.45
C PRO A 329 17.80 24.20 10.59
N GLY A 330 19.00 24.60 10.19
CA GLY A 330 19.92 23.82 9.33
C GLY A 330 19.69 24.00 7.84
N LEU A 331 18.65 24.73 7.40
CA LEU A 331 18.37 25.03 5.99
C LEU A 331 18.52 26.53 5.65
N GLU A 332 19.11 27.34 6.52
CA GLU A 332 19.20 28.80 6.36
C GLU A 332 19.91 29.22 5.06
N HIS A 333 20.80 28.37 4.56
CA HIS A 333 21.56 28.60 3.32
C HIS A 333 21.26 27.56 2.24
N CYS A 334 20.10 26.89 2.33
CA CYS A 334 19.76 25.79 1.43
C CYS A 334 19.69 26.25 -0.03
N GLU A 335 20.22 25.37 -0.89
CA GLU A 335 20.16 25.50 -2.35
C GLU A 335 19.24 24.45 -2.95
N PHE A 336 18.27 24.90 -3.73
CA PHE A 336 17.30 24.03 -4.37
C PHE A 336 17.90 23.34 -5.58
N THR A 337 17.80 22.01 -5.63
CA THR A 337 18.02 21.24 -6.86
C THR A 337 16.74 21.23 -7.71
N ARG A 338 15.58 21.15 -7.05
CA ARG A 338 14.27 21.20 -7.68
C ARG A 338 13.24 21.81 -6.72
N PRO A 339 12.35 22.70 -7.21
CA PRO A 339 11.27 23.23 -6.39
C PRO A 339 10.21 22.15 -6.08
N ALA A 340 9.41 22.39 -5.02
CA ALA A 340 8.19 21.66 -4.75
C ALA A 340 7.14 21.97 -5.82
N TYR A 341 6.24 21.03 -6.05
CA TYR A 341 5.10 21.23 -6.97
C TYR A 341 3.88 20.42 -6.55
N ALA A 342 2.70 20.90 -6.94
CA ALA A 342 1.50 20.08 -6.96
C ALA A 342 1.32 19.48 -8.36
N ILE A 343 0.70 18.29 -8.42
CA ILE A 343 0.31 17.64 -9.67
C ILE A 343 -1.13 17.19 -9.60
N GLU A 344 -1.91 17.57 -10.62
CA GLU A 344 -3.24 17.01 -10.88
C GLU A 344 -3.16 15.89 -11.90
N TYR A 345 -4.08 14.94 -11.79
CA TYR A 345 -4.17 13.79 -12.70
C TYR A 345 -5.59 13.24 -12.73
N ASP A 346 -5.94 12.53 -13.81
CA ASP A 346 -7.21 11.83 -13.91
C ASP A 346 -7.13 10.47 -13.22
N CYS A 347 -8.23 10.07 -12.59
CA CYS A 347 -8.46 8.73 -12.07
C CYS A 347 -9.92 8.32 -12.29
N ILE A 348 -10.22 7.04 -12.18
CA ILE A 348 -11.58 6.53 -12.31
C ILE A 348 -12.32 6.61 -10.98
N ASP A 349 -13.67 6.57 -11.02
CA ASP A 349 -14.45 6.24 -9.82
C ASP A 349 -14.29 4.74 -9.54
N PRO A 350 -13.59 4.35 -8.44
CA PRO A 350 -13.34 2.93 -8.16
C PRO A 350 -14.63 2.14 -7.84
N ALA A 351 -15.74 2.80 -7.56
CA ALA A 351 -17.04 2.14 -7.43
C ALA A 351 -17.53 1.49 -8.75
N ASP A 352 -16.96 1.87 -9.89
CA ASP A 352 -17.21 1.22 -11.19
C ASP A 352 -16.42 -0.10 -11.38
N LEU A 353 -15.59 -0.50 -10.42
CA LEU A 353 -14.83 -1.75 -10.45
C LEU A 353 -15.55 -2.87 -9.70
N LYS A 354 -15.28 -4.11 -10.14
CA LYS A 354 -15.53 -5.33 -9.37
C LYS A 354 -14.44 -5.49 -8.28
N LEU A 355 -14.66 -6.34 -7.29
CA LEU A 355 -13.62 -6.69 -6.30
C LEU A 355 -12.37 -7.32 -6.92
N SER A 356 -12.46 -7.84 -8.14
CA SER A 356 -11.34 -8.33 -8.95
C SER A 356 -10.51 -7.20 -9.59
N LEU A 357 -10.91 -5.94 -9.44
CA LEU A 357 -10.40 -4.74 -10.11
C LEU A 357 -10.69 -4.68 -11.61
N GLU A 358 -11.57 -5.53 -12.13
CA GLU A 358 -12.09 -5.44 -13.48
C GLU A 358 -13.19 -4.36 -13.57
N TYR A 359 -13.20 -3.57 -14.65
CA TYR A 359 -14.22 -2.57 -14.90
C TYR A 359 -15.57 -3.23 -15.20
N LYS A 360 -16.65 -2.81 -14.53
CA LYS A 360 -17.97 -3.47 -14.60
C LYS A 360 -18.58 -3.52 -15.99
N LYS A 361 -18.30 -2.50 -16.85
CA LYS A 361 -18.97 -2.30 -18.13
C LYS A 361 -18.14 -2.80 -19.34
N ILE A 362 -16.85 -3.11 -19.17
CA ILE A 362 -15.97 -3.52 -20.27
C ILE A 362 -15.24 -4.79 -19.87
N ASP A 363 -15.51 -5.87 -20.57
CA ASP A 363 -14.90 -7.17 -20.32
C ASP A 363 -13.40 -7.18 -20.63
N GLY A 364 -12.58 -7.63 -19.68
CA GLY A 364 -11.12 -7.71 -19.81
C GLY A 364 -10.37 -6.39 -19.57
N LEU A 365 -11.05 -5.30 -19.15
CA LEU A 365 -10.41 -4.04 -18.77
C LEU A 365 -10.27 -3.95 -17.26
N PHE A 366 -9.03 -3.87 -16.77
CA PHE A 366 -8.68 -3.76 -15.36
C PHE A 366 -8.01 -2.42 -15.08
N PHE A 367 -8.13 -1.95 -13.84
CA PHE A 367 -7.44 -0.74 -13.37
C PHE A 367 -6.70 -1.02 -12.06
N ALA A 368 -5.53 -0.41 -11.89
CA ALA A 368 -4.73 -0.61 -10.69
C ALA A 368 -3.94 0.64 -10.27
N GLY A 369 -3.77 0.80 -8.96
CA GLY A 369 -2.94 1.85 -8.39
C GLY A 369 -3.63 3.19 -8.28
N GLN A 370 -2.87 4.26 -8.50
CA GLN A 370 -3.35 5.63 -8.32
C GLN A 370 -4.48 6.00 -9.28
N THR A 371 -4.56 5.33 -10.42
CA THR A 371 -5.67 5.44 -11.38
C THR A 371 -7.02 5.05 -10.76
N ASN A 372 -7.03 4.26 -9.66
CA ASN A 372 -8.21 3.92 -8.88
C ASN A 372 -8.44 4.86 -7.69
N GLY A 373 -7.85 6.05 -7.70
CA GLY A 373 -8.04 7.04 -6.65
C GLY A 373 -7.32 6.73 -5.34
N THR A 374 -6.31 5.85 -5.32
CA THR A 374 -5.44 5.63 -4.16
C THR A 374 -4.21 6.53 -4.20
N SER A 375 -3.52 6.68 -3.06
CA SER A 375 -2.29 7.45 -2.96
C SER A 375 -1.26 6.68 -2.11
N GLY A 376 -0.22 6.18 -2.77
CA GLY A 376 0.92 5.48 -2.17
C GLY A 376 1.42 4.35 -3.06
N TYR A 377 2.72 4.07 -2.96
CA TYR A 377 3.39 3.05 -3.77
C TYR A 377 2.91 1.65 -3.42
N GLU A 378 2.70 1.38 -2.14
CA GLU A 378 2.29 0.11 -1.60
C GLU A 378 0.83 -0.20 -1.96
N GLU A 379 -0.05 0.82 -1.88
CA GLU A 379 -1.44 0.72 -2.33
C GLU A 379 -1.52 0.45 -3.84
N ALA A 380 -0.60 1.05 -4.60
CA ALA A 380 -0.53 0.81 -6.04
C ALA A 380 -0.03 -0.60 -6.36
N ALA A 381 1.05 -1.03 -5.72
CA ALA A 381 1.66 -2.34 -5.92
C ALA A 381 0.68 -3.49 -5.63
N CYS A 382 -0.02 -3.45 -4.48
CA CYS A 382 -0.97 -4.51 -4.14
C CYS A 382 -2.16 -4.58 -5.11
N GLN A 383 -2.67 -3.45 -5.60
CA GLN A 383 -3.71 -3.46 -6.63
C GLN A 383 -3.18 -4.02 -7.95
N GLY A 384 -1.95 -3.66 -8.33
CA GLY A 384 -1.29 -4.22 -9.51
C GLY A 384 -1.18 -5.73 -9.44
N LEU A 385 -0.69 -6.26 -8.33
CA LEU A 385 -0.58 -7.70 -8.09
C LEU A 385 -1.94 -8.40 -8.24
N ILE A 386 -2.98 -7.89 -7.59
CA ILE A 386 -4.33 -8.47 -7.67
C ILE A 386 -4.92 -8.37 -9.09
N ALA A 387 -4.72 -7.25 -9.78
CA ALA A 387 -5.19 -7.09 -11.16
C ALA A 387 -4.49 -8.05 -12.12
N GLY A 388 -3.16 -8.22 -11.98
CA GLY A 388 -2.37 -9.17 -12.79
C GLY A 388 -2.79 -10.61 -12.57
N ILE A 389 -3.02 -11.02 -11.31
CA ILE A 389 -3.55 -12.32 -10.95
C ILE A 389 -4.93 -12.54 -11.59
N ASN A 390 -5.85 -11.59 -11.40
CA ASN A 390 -7.24 -11.75 -11.83
C ASN A 390 -7.42 -11.67 -13.35
N ALA A 391 -6.63 -10.85 -14.04
CA ALA A 391 -6.58 -10.88 -15.51
C ALA A 391 -6.11 -12.25 -16.03
N SER A 392 -5.10 -12.84 -15.39
CA SER A 392 -4.59 -14.17 -15.71
C SER A 392 -5.61 -15.28 -15.42
N GLN A 393 -6.26 -15.23 -14.25
CA GLN A 393 -7.30 -16.20 -13.88
C GLN A 393 -8.49 -16.15 -14.84
N LYS A 394 -8.91 -14.94 -15.23
CA LYS A 394 -9.98 -14.74 -16.22
C LYS A 394 -9.64 -15.40 -17.55
N ILE A 395 -8.43 -15.21 -18.09
CA ILE A 395 -8.00 -15.84 -19.35
C ILE A 395 -7.95 -17.36 -19.22
N LYS A 396 -7.58 -17.89 -18.05
CA LYS A 396 -7.57 -19.33 -17.76
C LYS A 396 -8.97 -19.91 -17.48
N GLY A 397 -10.02 -19.10 -17.45
CA GLY A 397 -11.38 -19.52 -17.10
C GLY A 397 -11.51 -19.98 -15.64
N LYS A 398 -10.68 -19.43 -14.75
CA LYS A 398 -10.70 -19.71 -13.29
C LYS A 398 -11.38 -18.58 -12.53
N GLU A 399 -11.82 -18.89 -11.31
CA GLU A 399 -12.37 -17.89 -10.40
C GLU A 399 -11.33 -16.81 -10.02
N PRO A 400 -11.75 -15.56 -9.85
CA PRO A 400 -10.85 -14.49 -9.44
C PRO A 400 -10.41 -14.68 -7.99
N LEU A 401 -9.17 -14.26 -7.69
CA LEU A 401 -8.71 -14.10 -6.32
C LEU A 401 -9.37 -12.86 -5.70
N ILE A 402 -10.24 -13.09 -4.73
CA ILE A 402 -10.85 -12.04 -3.90
C ILE A 402 -10.38 -12.24 -2.47
N LEU A 403 -9.64 -11.27 -1.96
CA LEU A 403 -9.24 -11.23 -0.54
C LEU A 403 -10.28 -10.45 0.23
N ASP A 404 -10.79 -11.03 1.30
CA ASP A 404 -11.74 -10.32 2.16
C ASP A 404 -11.03 -9.47 3.24
N ARG A 405 -11.81 -8.61 3.91
CA ARG A 405 -11.32 -7.69 4.96
C ARG A 405 -10.78 -8.41 6.20
N THR A 406 -11.10 -9.68 6.38
CA THR A 406 -10.66 -10.50 7.52
C THR A 406 -9.35 -11.24 7.23
N GLU A 407 -8.92 -11.25 5.96
CA GLU A 407 -7.76 -12.00 5.50
C GLU A 407 -6.54 -11.13 5.24
N ALA A 408 -6.77 -9.88 4.73
CA ALA A 408 -5.67 -9.03 4.31
C ALA A 408 -6.00 -7.54 4.38
N TYR A 409 -4.98 -6.70 4.61
CA TYR A 409 -5.05 -5.26 4.38
C TYR A 409 -5.32 -4.93 2.91
N ILE A 410 -4.82 -5.76 1.98
CA ILE A 410 -5.16 -5.67 0.54
C ILE A 410 -6.66 -5.82 0.34
N GLY A 411 -7.29 -6.77 1.05
CA GLY A 411 -8.74 -6.96 1.03
C GLY A 411 -9.50 -5.75 1.59
N VAL A 412 -9.03 -5.19 2.71
CA VAL A 412 -9.60 -3.96 3.29
C VAL A 412 -9.52 -2.80 2.30
N LEU A 413 -8.37 -2.61 1.64
CA LEU A 413 -8.15 -1.54 0.67
C LEU A 413 -9.10 -1.66 -0.52
N ILE A 414 -9.14 -2.82 -1.16
CA ILE A 414 -9.97 -3.04 -2.36
C ILE A 414 -11.45 -2.91 -2.01
N ASP A 415 -11.89 -3.54 -0.93
CA ASP A 415 -13.29 -3.43 -0.50
C ASP A 415 -13.70 -1.98 -0.19
N ASP A 416 -12.83 -1.21 0.51
CA ASP A 416 -13.12 0.19 0.81
C ASP A 416 -13.31 1.03 -0.46
N ILE A 417 -12.39 0.95 -1.44
CA ILE A 417 -12.47 1.78 -2.64
C ILE A 417 -13.62 1.37 -3.57
N VAL A 418 -13.84 0.06 -3.73
CA VAL A 418 -14.88 -0.47 -4.65
C VAL A 418 -16.28 -0.32 -4.07
N THR A 419 -16.44 -0.49 -2.75
CA THR A 419 -17.75 -0.47 -2.09
C THR A 419 -18.18 0.95 -1.69
N LYS A 420 -17.25 1.73 -1.13
CA LYS A 420 -17.55 3.07 -0.61
C LYS A 420 -17.26 4.17 -1.63
N GLY A 421 -16.42 3.88 -2.64
CA GLY A 421 -15.82 4.90 -3.48
C GLY A 421 -14.86 5.79 -2.71
N THR A 422 -14.35 6.83 -3.34
CA THR A 422 -13.52 7.82 -2.67
C THR A 422 -13.73 9.20 -3.27
N ASN A 423 -13.87 10.21 -2.41
CA ASN A 423 -13.99 11.61 -2.80
C ASN A 423 -12.64 12.36 -2.67
N GLU A 424 -11.63 11.68 -2.13
CA GLU A 424 -10.27 12.17 -1.93
C GLU A 424 -9.29 11.02 -2.15
N PRO A 425 -8.02 11.25 -2.49
CA PRO A 425 -7.05 10.18 -2.66
C PRO A 425 -7.00 9.27 -1.43
N TYR A 426 -7.42 8.01 -1.61
CA TYR A 426 -7.48 7.02 -0.54
C TYR A 426 -6.08 6.65 -0.09
N ARG A 427 -5.89 6.52 1.21
CA ARG A 427 -4.66 6.04 1.84
C ARG A 427 -4.97 4.98 2.87
N MET A 428 -4.24 3.87 2.82
CA MET A 428 -4.35 2.82 3.81
C MET A 428 -3.82 3.28 5.16
N MET A 429 -4.59 2.99 6.21
CA MET A 429 -4.26 3.28 7.60
C MET A 429 -4.65 2.11 8.49
N THR A 430 -3.93 1.93 9.60
CA THR A 430 -4.25 0.85 10.57
C THR A 430 -5.67 0.97 11.14
N SER A 431 -6.22 2.19 11.24
CA SER A 431 -7.59 2.42 11.71
C SER A 431 -8.69 1.91 10.77
N ARG A 432 -8.37 1.61 9.51
CA ARG A 432 -9.32 1.09 8.52
C ARG A 432 -9.55 -0.42 8.66
N ALA A 433 -8.60 -1.13 9.26
CA ALA A 433 -8.71 -2.56 9.51
C ALA A 433 -9.40 -2.82 10.86
N GLU A 434 -10.46 -3.62 10.85
CA GLU A 434 -11.24 -3.99 12.04
C GLU A 434 -10.49 -5.05 12.88
N TYR A 435 -9.76 -5.95 12.22
CA TYR A 435 -9.13 -7.15 12.83
C TYR A 435 -7.61 -7.03 12.84
N ARG A 436 -7.08 -5.90 13.36
CA ARG A 436 -5.65 -5.55 13.28
C ARG A 436 -4.72 -6.57 13.90
N LEU A 437 -5.15 -7.26 14.96
CA LEU A 437 -4.33 -8.27 15.62
C LEU A 437 -4.23 -9.57 14.80
N LEU A 438 -5.22 -9.85 13.95
CA LEU A 438 -5.15 -10.96 12.99
C LEU A 438 -4.35 -10.58 11.74
N LEU A 439 -4.40 -9.29 11.34
CA LEU A 439 -3.79 -8.79 10.10
C LEU A 439 -2.43 -8.12 10.33
N ARG A 440 -1.57 -8.73 11.16
CA ARG A 440 -0.23 -8.19 11.44
C ARG A 440 0.70 -8.35 10.23
N GLN A 441 1.76 -7.52 10.19
CA GLN A 441 2.77 -7.65 9.13
C GLN A 441 3.64 -8.92 9.30
N ASP A 442 3.90 -9.33 10.55
CA ASP A 442 4.73 -10.49 10.90
C ASP A 442 4.12 -11.81 10.44
N ASN A 443 2.79 -11.92 10.42
CA ASN A 443 2.06 -13.13 10.06
C ASN A 443 1.45 -13.11 8.65
N ALA A 444 1.85 -12.20 7.78
CA ALA A 444 1.28 -12.10 6.44
C ALA A 444 1.48 -13.39 5.62
N ASP A 445 2.62 -14.05 5.79
CA ASP A 445 2.91 -15.35 5.17
C ASP A 445 1.98 -16.46 5.67
N LEU A 446 1.69 -16.51 6.98
CA LEU A 446 0.77 -17.51 7.56
C LEU A 446 -0.66 -17.37 7.01
N ARG A 447 -1.04 -16.18 6.55
CA ARG A 447 -2.37 -15.90 6.00
C ARG A 447 -2.46 -16.09 4.48
N LEU A 448 -1.39 -15.80 3.73
CA LEU A 448 -1.48 -15.60 2.28
C LEU A 448 -0.56 -16.49 1.43
N THR A 449 0.51 -17.07 1.98
CA THR A 449 1.49 -17.86 1.18
C THR A 449 0.84 -19.10 0.57
N GLU A 450 -0.07 -19.76 1.27
CA GLU A 450 -0.82 -20.90 0.72
C GLU A 450 -1.64 -20.50 -0.51
N LYS A 451 -2.35 -19.35 -0.45
CA LYS A 451 -3.08 -18.80 -1.61
C LYS A 451 -2.14 -18.42 -2.77
N GLY A 452 -0.98 -17.84 -2.47
CA GLY A 452 0.04 -17.53 -3.47
C GLY A 452 0.56 -18.76 -4.19
N HIS A 453 0.73 -19.87 -3.46
CA HIS A 453 1.12 -21.18 -4.01
C HIS A 453 0.00 -21.79 -4.87
N GLU A 454 -1.25 -21.82 -4.40
CA GLU A 454 -2.41 -22.32 -5.14
C GLU A 454 -2.63 -21.59 -6.47
N ILE A 455 -2.35 -20.29 -6.51
CA ILE A 455 -2.42 -19.46 -7.72
C ILE A 455 -1.26 -19.78 -8.67
N GLY A 456 -0.09 -20.17 -8.14
CA GLY A 456 1.12 -20.50 -8.89
C GLY A 456 2.18 -19.39 -8.90
N LEU A 457 2.12 -18.42 -7.98
CA LEU A 457 3.14 -17.37 -7.83
C LEU A 457 4.23 -17.72 -6.80
N ILE A 458 3.94 -18.62 -5.88
CA ILE A 458 4.89 -19.14 -4.90
C ILE A 458 5.38 -20.51 -5.34
N SER A 459 6.70 -20.69 -5.41
CA SER A 459 7.31 -21.97 -5.78
C SER A 459 7.14 -23.05 -4.70
N ASP A 460 7.21 -24.33 -5.10
CA ASP A 460 7.18 -25.46 -4.16
C ASP A 460 8.29 -25.36 -3.09
N GLU A 461 9.49 -24.89 -3.47
CA GLU A 461 10.59 -24.71 -2.54
C GLU A 461 10.24 -23.69 -1.44
N ARG A 462 9.70 -22.52 -1.83
CA ARG A 462 9.27 -21.47 -0.89
C ARG A 462 8.11 -21.98 -0.04
N TYR A 463 7.15 -22.65 -0.63
CA TYR A 463 6.01 -23.22 0.07
C TYR A 463 6.42 -24.28 1.11
N ASN A 464 7.37 -25.15 0.79
CA ASN A 464 7.90 -26.12 1.75
C ASN A 464 8.62 -25.46 2.92
N LYS A 465 9.38 -24.39 2.71
CA LYS A 465 9.99 -23.59 3.80
C LYS A 465 8.93 -22.96 4.69
N PHE A 466 7.86 -22.47 4.09
CA PHE A 466 6.70 -21.93 4.82
C PHE A 466 6.00 -23.02 5.66
N LEU A 467 5.78 -24.22 5.13
CA LEU A 467 5.20 -25.34 5.89
C LEU A 467 6.07 -25.75 7.08
N ASP A 468 7.38 -25.81 6.91
CA ASP A 468 8.33 -26.06 8.01
C ASP A 468 8.24 -24.99 9.11
N LYS A 469 8.19 -23.70 8.73
CA LYS A 469 7.96 -22.58 9.67
C LYS A 469 6.66 -22.77 10.44
N LYS A 470 5.56 -23.04 9.74
CA LYS A 470 4.22 -23.24 10.33
C LYS A 470 4.22 -24.41 11.32
N GLN A 471 4.85 -25.53 10.95
CA GLN A 471 4.98 -26.70 11.82
C GLN A 471 5.79 -26.40 13.08
N LYS A 472 6.91 -25.66 12.95
CA LYS A 472 7.75 -25.27 14.09
C LYS A 472 7.01 -24.36 15.07
N ILE A 473 6.21 -23.42 14.58
CA ILE A 473 5.37 -22.56 15.42
C ILE A 473 4.37 -23.39 16.24
N GLU A 474 3.63 -24.30 15.60
CA GLU A 474 2.64 -25.12 16.28
C GLU A 474 3.27 -26.12 17.27
N ALA A 475 4.40 -26.74 16.90
CA ALA A 475 5.14 -27.62 17.77
C ALA A 475 5.64 -26.90 19.04
N GLU A 476 6.18 -25.70 18.88
CA GLU A 476 6.71 -24.93 20.02
C GLU A 476 5.59 -24.40 20.93
N LYS A 477 4.48 -23.92 20.37
CA LYS A 477 3.30 -23.55 21.18
C LYS A 477 2.81 -24.73 22.03
N LYS A 478 2.72 -25.92 21.42
CA LYS A 478 2.33 -27.13 22.11
C LYS A 478 3.33 -27.49 23.22
N ARG A 479 4.64 -27.44 22.94
CA ARG A 479 5.69 -27.70 23.93
C ARG A 479 5.59 -26.75 25.12
N LEU A 480 5.42 -25.45 24.88
CA LEU A 480 5.25 -24.45 25.95
C LEU A 480 4.00 -24.70 26.81
N GLU A 481 2.93 -25.22 26.21
CA GLU A 481 1.69 -25.57 26.90
C GLU A 481 1.82 -26.85 27.74
N GLU A 482 2.68 -27.79 27.34
CA GLU A 482 2.89 -29.08 28.03
C GLU A 482 4.03 -29.02 29.04
N THR A 483 4.99 -28.11 28.92
CA THR A 483 6.16 -28.01 29.79
C THR A 483 5.82 -27.26 31.09
N ILE A 484 5.98 -27.96 32.23
CA ILE A 484 5.74 -27.40 33.58
C ILE A 484 7.05 -27.06 34.26
N VAL A 485 7.20 -25.80 34.65
CA VAL A 485 8.31 -25.29 35.44
C VAL A 485 7.94 -25.34 36.94
N ARG A 486 8.84 -25.92 37.77
CA ARG A 486 8.65 -26.01 39.23
C ARG A 486 9.17 -24.75 39.91
N PRO A 487 8.63 -24.38 41.09
CA PRO A 487 9.08 -23.22 41.88
C PRO A 487 10.40 -23.50 42.60
N THR A 488 11.49 -23.63 41.85
CA THR A 488 12.85 -23.74 42.40
C THR A 488 13.40 -22.34 42.69
N GLU A 489 14.47 -22.26 43.52
CA GLU A 489 15.11 -20.96 43.79
C GLU A 489 15.66 -20.32 42.53
N GLU A 490 16.26 -21.11 41.61
CA GLU A 490 16.75 -20.63 40.30
C GLU A 490 15.62 -19.96 39.47
N VAL A 491 14.42 -20.58 39.44
CA VAL A 491 13.27 -20.05 38.72
C VAL A 491 12.71 -18.81 39.40
N ASN A 492 12.61 -18.78 40.72
CA ASN A 492 12.09 -17.63 41.43
C ASN A 492 13.07 -16.46 41.43
N GLU A 493 14.38 -16.70 41.45
CA GLU A 493 15.40 -15.68 41.24
C GLU A 493 15.28 -15.08 39.84
N PHE A 494 15.12 -15.89 38.79
CA PHE A 494 14.85 -15.40 37.42
C PHE A 494 13.61 -14.51 37.41
N LEU A 495 12.50 -14.93 37.99
CA LEU A 495 11.25 -14.15 38.01
C LEU A 495 11.41 -12.82 38.76
N ARG A 496 12.12 -12.80 39.90
CA ARG A 496 12.46 -11.56 40.60
C ARG A 496 13.28 -10.61 39.73
N ASN A 497 14.28 -11.15 39.04
CA ASN A 497 15.14 -10.37 38.15
C ASN A 497 14.38 -9.79 36.94
N GLN A 498 13.32 -10.47 36.49
CA GLN A 498 12.41 -9.95 35.46
C GLN A 498 11.34 -8.97 36.01
N GLY A 499 11.30 -8.73 37.33
CA GLY A 499 10.33 -7.82 37.95
C GLY A 499 8.92 -8.39 38.05
N THR A 500 8.74 -9.72 38.00
CA THR A 500 7.43 -10.38 38.07
C THR A 500 7.31 -11.27 39.33
N SER A 501 6.09 -11.69 39.67
CA SER A 501 5.81 -12.47 40.88
C SER A 501 6.37 -13.88 40.79
N GLU A 502 6.90 -14.35 41.94
CA GLU A 502 7.42 -15.70 42.12
C GLU A 502 6.33 -16.78 41.98
N LEU A 503 6.74 -17.99 41.67
CA LEU A 503 5.86 -19.16 41.66
C LEU A 503 5.80 -19.79 43.07
N THR A 504 4.60 -20.18 43.48
CA THR A 504 4.34 -21.01 44.66
C THR A 504 4.00 -22.45 44.28
N THR A 505 3.53 -22.67 43.08
CA THR A 505 3.19 -23.97 42.48
C THR A 505 3.77 -24.09 41.09
N GLY A 506 3.82 -25.30 40.52
CA GLY A 506 4.24 -25.49 39.15
C GLY A 506 3.38 -24.70 38.17
N SER A 507 4.01 -24.09 37.17
CA SER A 507 3.35 -23.31 36.12
C SER A 507 3.83 -23.75 34.74
N LYS A 508 2.95 -23.67 33.74
CA LYS A 508 3.34 -23.93 32.35
C LYS A 508 4.23 -22.82 31.83
N LEU A 509 5.16 -23.13 30.91
CA LEU A 509 5.97 -22.11 30.22
C LEU A 509 5.10 -21.13 29.46
N SER A 510 3.98 -21.59 28.85
CA SER A 510 3.00 -20.72 28.16
C SER A 510 2.40 -19.69 29.12
N GLU A 511 2.06 -20.03 30.35
CA GLU A 511 1.52 -19.09 31.35
C GLU A 511 2.57 -18.08 31.83
N LEU A 512 3.84 -18.48 31.91
CA LEU A 512 4.93 -17.56 32.20
C LEU A 512 5.14 -16.59 31.04
N LEU A 513 5.10 -17.06 29.79
CA LEU A 513 5.28 -16.22 28.60
C LEU A 513 4.13 -15.20 28.43
N LYS A 514 2.94 -15.46 28.95
CA LYS A 514 1.84 -14.48 28.95
C LYS A 514 2.10 -13.27 29.85
N ARG A 515 3.05 -13.33 30.79
CA ARG A 515 3.41 -12.18 31.64
C ARG A 515 4.12 -11.11 30.80
N ALA A 516 3.79 -9.84 31.03
CA ALA A 516 4.32 -8.73 30.24
C ALA A 516 5.85 -8.61 30.28
N GLU A 517 6.43 -8.90 31.45
CA GLU A 517 7.87 -8.78 31.75
C GLU A 517 8.70 -9.90 31.13
N ILE A 518 8.07 -11.01 30.73
CA ILE A 518 8.77 -12.20 30.22
C ILE A 518 8.65 -12.25 28.70
N SER A 519 9.79 -12.32 28.02
CA SER A 519 9.86 -12.57 26.57
C SER A 519 10.19 -14.04 26.28
N TYR A 520 9.92 -14.48 25.04
CA TYR A 520 10.38 -15.80 24.61
C TYR A 520 11.92 -15.92 24.72
N ALA A 521 12.67 -14.85 24.45
CA ALA A 521 14.11 -14.82 24.62
C ALA A 521 14.54 -14.99 26.06
N SER A 522 13.90 -14.31 27.02
CA SER A 522 14.26 -14.39 28.44
C SER A 522 13.98 -15.76 29.06
N LEU A 523 13.00 -16.53 28.54
CA LEU A 523 12.72 -17.90 29.01
C LEU A 523 13.92 -18.86 28.89
N ALA A 524 14.91 -18.56 28.04
CA ALA A 524 16.12 -19.37 27.88
C ALA A 524 16.87 -19.62 29.21
N ALA A 525 16.72 -18.73 30.17
CA ALA A 525 17.35 -18.88 31.49
C ALA A 525 16.81 -20.08 32.29
N ILE A 526 15.54 -20.43 32.11
CA ILE A 526 14.85 -21.49 32.88
C ILE A 526 14.35 -22.65 31.99
N ASP A 527 14.40 -22.53 30.68
CA ASP A 527 13.98 -23.54 29.69
C ASP A 527 15.22 -24.13 29.01
N LYS A 528 15.81 -25.13 29.63
CA LYS A 528 17.07 -25.77 29.18
C LYS A 528 16.87 -26.69 27.95
N ASP A 529 15.65 -27.20 27.75
CA ASP A 529 15.30 -28.09 26.65
C ASP A 529 14.71 -27.33 25.45
N ARG A 530 14.93 -26.04 25.40
CA ARG A 530 14.42 -25.14 24.38
C ARG A 530 15.03 -25.47 23.00
N PRO A 531 14.21 -25.65 21.94
CA PRO A 531 14.73 -25.91 20.61
C PRO A 531 15.38 -24.65 20.01
N GLU A 532 16.34 -24.84 19.12
CA GLU A 532 16.88 -23.76 18.31
C GLU A 532 15.91 -23.42 17.17
N LEU A 533 15.35 -22.22 17.22
CA LEU A 533 14.35 -21.74 16.26
C LEU A 533 14.81 -20.42 15.61
N GLY A 534 14.38 -20.20 14.38
CA GLY A 534 14.60 -18.92 13.70
C GLY A 534 13.82 -17.77 14.36
N GLU A 535 14.33 -16.54 14.26
CA GLU A 535 13.75 -15.36 14.92
C GLU A 535 12.27 -15.13 14.56
N GLN A 536 11.88 -15.32 13.31
CA GLN A 536 10.48 -15.21 12.88
C GLN A 536 9.55 -16.22 13.57
N VAL A 537 10.05 -17.43 13.88
CA VAL A 537 9.29 -18.45 14.61
C VAL A 537 9.14 -18.03 16.07
N LYS A 538 10.23 -17.56 16.70
CA LYS A 538 10.24 -17.10 18.09
C LYS A 538 9.28 -15.93 18.31
N GLU A 539 9.34 -14.93 17.42
CA GLU A 539 8.46 -13.76 17.45
C GLU A 539 6.99 -14.17 17.34
N GLU A 540 6.66 -15.02 16.38
CA GLU A 540 5.28 -15.46 16.13
C GLU A 540 4.75 -16.30 17.31
N VAL A 541 5.56 -17.19 17.89
CA VAL A 541 5.19 -17.98 19.08
C VAL A 541 4.91 -17.05 20.26
N GLU A 542 5.77 -16.06 20.51
CA GLU A 542 5.58 -15.09 21.60
C GLU A 542 4.27 -14.33 21.43
N ILE A 543 4.01 -13.80 20.23
CA ILE A 543 2.80 -13.02 19.94
C ILE A 543 1.57 -13.91 20.10
N GLN A 544 1.53 -15.09 19.51
CA GLN A 544 0.38 -15.98 19.57
C GLN A 544 0.06 -16.43 21.00
N VAL A 545 1.07 -16.70 21.82
CA VAL A 545 0.86 -17.09 23.23
C VAL A 545 0.40 -15.89 24.07
N LYS A 546 1.07 -14.74 23.97
CA LYS A 546 0.70 -13.55 24.75
C LYS A 546 -0.67 -13.01 24.45
N TYR A 547 -1.07 -13.02 23.17
CA TYR A 547 -2.32 -12.44 22.71
C TYR A 547 -3.42 -13.47 22.43
N ASP A 548 -3.25 -14.74 22.83
CA ASP A 548 -4.18 -15.86 22.57
C ASP A 548 -5.65 -15.51 22.82
N GLY A 549 -5.97 -14.94 23.98
CA GLY A 549 -7.33 -14.56 24.33
C GLY A 549 -7.94 -13.50 23.41
N TYR A 550 -7.15 -12.49 23.03
CA TYR A 550 -7.58 -11.43 22.10
C TYR A 550 -7.71 -11.94 20.66
N ILE A 551 -6.82 -12.84 20.23
CA ILE A 551 -6.87 -13.49 18.91
C ILE A 551 -8.15 -14.29 18.80
N LYS A 552 -8.47 -15.17 19.75
CA LYS A 552 -9.71 -15.95 19.79
C LYS A 552 -10.96 -15.09 19.77
N MET A 553 -10.95 -13.96 20.48
CA MET A 553 -12.06 -13.01 20.45
C MET A 553 -12.26 -12.39 19.05
N GLN A 554 -11.19 -11.99 18.38
CA GLN A 554 -11.28 -11.48 17.00
C GLN A 554 -11.69 -12.56 16.00
N GLU A 555 -11.20 -13.79 16.13
CA GLU A 555 -11.64 -14.93 15.31
C GLU A 555 -13.14 -15.20 15.42
N ALA A 556 -13.71 -15.13 16.63
CA ALA A 556 -15.13 -15.26 16.83
C ALA A 556 -15.94 -14.12 16.16
N GLN A 557 -15.39 -12.92 16.11
CA GLN A 557 -15.99 -11.80 15.37
C GLN A 557 -15.91 -12.01 13.85
N VAL A 558 -14.79 -12.51 13.36
CA VAL A 558 -14.57 -12.86 11.94
C VAL A 558 -15.58 -13.89 11.48
N GLU A 559 -15.85 -14.93 12.28
CA GLU A 559 -16.85 -15.95 11.93
C GLU A 559 -18.28 -15.35 11.79
N LYS A 560 -18.63 -14.40 12.62
CA LYS A 560 -19.90 -13.66 12.48
C LYS A 560 -19.92 -12.82 11.21
N PHE A 561 -18.82 -12.13 10.90
CA PHE A 561 -18.69 -11.33 9.69
C PHE A 561 -18.81 -12.19 8.42
N LYS A 562 -18.08 -13.31 8.34
CA LYS A 562 -18.15 -14.25 7.22
C LYS A 562 -19.56 -14.79 6.96
N LYS A 563 -20.36 -14.99 8.02
CA LYS A 563 -21.76 -15.39 7.88
C LYS A 563 -22.62 -14.32 7.21
N MET A 564 -22.31 -13.04 7.40
CA MET A 564 -23.01 -11.94 6.71
C MET A 564 -22.54 -11.80 5.25
N GLU A 565 -21.25 -11.98 4.98
CA GLU A 565 -20.71 -11.96 3.61
C GLU A 565 -21.26 -13.11 2.74
N LYS A 566 -21.48 -14.28 3.31
CA LYS A 566 -22.10 -15.42 2.60
C LYS A 566 -23.57 -15.19 2.22
N LYS A 567 -24.24 -14.18 2.78
CA LYS A 567 -25.62 -13.84 2.40
C LYS A 567 -25.61 -12.93 1.19
N LEU A 568 -25.63 -13.54 0.00
CA LEU A 568 -25.59 -12.84 -1.27
C LEU A 568 -26.89 -12.06 -1.53
N LEU A 569 -26.74 -10.96 -2.23
CA LEU A 569 -27.83 -10.14 -2.76
C LEU A 569 -27.96 -10.39 -4.26
N PRO A 570 -29.20 -10.54 -4.82
CA PRO A 570 -29.38 -10.68 -6.25
C PRO A 570 -28.80 -9.45 -7.00
N GLU A 571 -28.05 -9.67 -8.08
CA GLU A 571 -27.44 -8.59 -8.87
C GLU A 571 -28.47 -7.66 -9.50
N ASP A 572 -29.63 -8.19 -9.88
CA ASP A 572 -30.76 -7.50 -10.47
C ASP A 572 -31.73 -6.89 -9.47
N LEU A 573 -31.45 -6.99 -8.15
CA LEU A 573 -32.34 -6.47 -7.10
C LEU A 573 -32.55 -4.96 -7.28
N ASP A 574 -33.81 -4.58 -7.51
CA ASP A 574 -34.24 -3.19 -7.43
C ASP A 574 -34.61 -2.85 -5.97
N TYR A 575 -33.77 -2.08 -5.31
CA TYR A 575 -33.99 -1.68 -3.92
C TYR A 575 -35.18 -0.73 -3.74
N ASN A 576 -35.77 -0.19 -4.83
CA ASN A 576 -37.02 0.55 -4.77
C ASN A 576 -38.20 -0.36 -4.36
N THR A 577 -38.10 -1.64 -4.64
CA THR A 577 -39.13 -2.63 -4.28
C THR A 577 -39.07 -3.09 -2.81
N VAL A 578 -37.96 -2.81 -2.11
CA VAL A 578 -37.79 -3.23 -0.70
C VAL A 578 -38.45 -2.20 0.21
N LYS A 579 -39.57 -2.59 0.81
CA LYS A 579 -40.30 -1.74 1.76
C LYS A 579 -39.57 -1.71 3.10
N GLY A 580 -39.49 -0.51 3.72
CA GLY A 580 -38.94 -0.34 5.07
C GLY A 580 -37.49 0.05 5.15
N ILE A 581 -36.76 0.13 4.04
CA ILE A 581 -35.42 0.76 4.00
C ILE A 581 -35.54 2.28 3.81
N SER A 582 -34.59 3.04 4.37
CA SER A 582 -34.53 4.49 4.26
C SER A 582 -34.33 4.95 2.79
N LEU A 583 -34.75 6.19 2.47
CA LEU A 583 -34.58 6.75 1.12
C LEU A 583 -33.10 6.81 0.73
N GLU A 584 -32.24 7.24 1.67
CA GLU A 584 -30.79 7.31 1.46
C GLU A 584 -30.20 5.91 1.18
N ALA A 585 -30.51 4.93 2.04
CA ALA A 585 -30.05 3.55 1.83
C ALA A 585 -30.50 3.00 0.46
N ARG A 586 -31.75 3.26 0.07
CA ARG A 586 -32.30 2.85 -1.23
C ARG A 586 -31.51 3.42 -2.40
N GLN A 587 -31.22 4.72 -2.38
CA GLN A 587 -30.42 5.38 -3.42
C GLN A 587 -29.00 4.84 -3.48
N LYS A 588 -28.36 4.68 -2.32
CA LYS A 588 -27.00 4.14 -2.22
C LYS A 588 -26.91 2.69 -2.67
N LEU A 589 -27.81 1.84 -2.24
CA LEU A 589 -27.83 0.43 -2.62
C LEU A 589 -28.10 0.24 -4.13
N ASN A 590 -29.01 1.04 -4.73
CA ASN A 590 -29.23 1.02 -6.17
C ASN A 590 -28.00 1.51 -6.95
N LYS A 591 -27.28 2.51 -6.43
CA LYS A 591 -26.05 3.01 -7.05
C LYS A 591 -24.91 1.99 -6.99
N HIS A 592 -24.66 1.43 -5.82
CA HIS A 592 -23.47 0.59 -5.57
C HIS A 592 -23.67 -0.89 -5.91
N LYS A 593 -24.94 -1.37 -5.90
CA LYS A 593 -25.28 -2.78 -6.18
C LYS A 593 -24.40 -3.76 -5.40
N PRO A 594 -24.46 -3.74 -4.05
CA PRO A 594 -23.61 -4.61 -3.23
C PRO A 594 -23.89 -6.08 -3.50
N HIS A 595 -22.84 -6.89 -3.49
CA HIS A 595 -22.93 -8.33 -3.75
C HIS A 595 -23.43 -9.14 -2.54
N SER A 596 -23.22 -8.63 -1.32
CA SER A 596 -23.57 -9.31 -0.07
C SER A 596 -24.22 -8.37 0.94
N ILE A 597 -24.89 -8.95 1.94
CA ILE A 597 -25.41 -8.20 3.12
C ILE A 597 -24.24 -7.54 3.88
N GLY A 598 -23.10 -8.23 4.00
CA GLY A 598 -21.91 -7.66 4.62
C GLY A 598 -21.42 -6.42 3.86
N GLN A 599 -21.33 -6.49 2.54
CA GLN A 599 -20.96 -5.34 1.71
C GLN A 599 -21.98 -4.19 1.83
N ALA A 600 -23.28 -4.51 1.78
CA ALA A 600 -24.35 -3.52 1.96
C ALA A 600 -24.23 -2.76 3.29
N SER A 601 -23.86 -3.44 4.37
CA SER A 601 -23.73 -2.85 5.72
C SER A 601 -22.58 -1.83 5.84
N ARG A 602 -21.62 -1.85 4.91
CA ARG A 602 -20.46 -0.93 4.90
C ARG A 602 -20.68 0.31 4.04
N ILE A 603 -21.75 0.34 3.26
CA ILE A 603 -22.08 1.52 2.44
C ILE A 603 -22.52 2.67 3.34
N SER A 604 -21.89 3.82 3.22
CA SER A 604 -22.26 5.03 3.96
C SER A 604 -23.71 5.43 3.65
N GLY A 605 -24.53 5.65 4.71
CA GLY A 605 -25.95 5.93 4.57
C GLY A 605 -26.86 4.69 4.63
N VAL A 606 -26.29 3.48 4.79
CA VAL A 606 -27.06 2.26 5.09
C VAL A 606 -26.95 1.95 6.58
N SER A 607 -28.06 2.01 7.29
CA SER A 607 -28.11 1.79 8.74
C SER A 607 -28.27 0.31 9.12
N PRO A 608 -27.94 -0.09 10.37
CA PRO A 608 -28.24 -1.43 10.86
C PRO A 608 -29.72 -1.83 10.74
N ALA A 609 -30.65 -0.85 10.84
CA ALA A 609 -32.07 -1.09 10.64
C ALA A 609 -32.38 -1.46 9.17
N ASP A 610 -31.76 -0.75 8.19
CA ASP A 610 -31.91 -1.08 6.78
C ASP A 610 -31.40 -2.50 6.48
N ILE A 611 -30.27 -2.89 7.08
CA ILE A 611 -29.72 -4.25 6.96
C ILE A 611 -30.65 -5.30 7.53
N SER A 612 -31.29 -5.02 8.67
CA SER A 612 -32.29 -5.93 9.26
C SER A 612 -33.48 -6.14 8.33
N VAL A 613 -33.95 -5.07 7.69
CA VAL A 613 -35.04 -5.14 6.68
C VAL A 613 -34.61 -5.97 5.47
N LEU A 614 -33.41 -5.76 4.96
CA LEU A 614 -32.86 -6.55 3.84
C LEU A 614 -32.75 -8.05 4.18
N LEU A 615 -32.36 -8.39 5.41
CA LEU A 615 -32.29 -9.78 5.87
C LEU A 615 -33.66 -10.44 5.89
N VAL A 616 -34.69 -9.74 6.39
CA VAL A 616 -36.09 -10.23 6.40
C VAL A 616 -36.59 -10.38 4.96
N PHE A 617 -36.32 -9.39 4.09
CA PHE A 617 -36.71 -9.42 2.68
C PHE A 617 -36.15 -10.64 1.93
N LEU A 618 -34.88 -10.97 2.16
CA LEU A 618 -34.25 -12.15 1.56
C LEU A 618 -34.83 -13.47 2.07
N GLN A 619 -35.32 -13.51 3.32
CA GLN A 619 -35.99 -14.70 3.88
C GLN A 619 -37.39 -14.90 3.31
N THR A 620 -38.10 -13.82 3.00
CA THR A 620 -39.48 -13.89 2.48
C THR A 620 -39.54 -14.19 0.97
N LYS A 621 -38.43 -14.00 0.24
CA LYS A 621 -38.32 -14.35 -1.20
C LYS A 621 -37.79 -15.78 -1.46
N ARG A 622 -37.42 -16.52 -0.42
CA ARG A 622 -37.13 -17.95 -0.48
C ARG A 622 -38.41 -18.73 -0.22
#